data_2cce8b7d82569a19b80c9c3d0203fdf3
#
_entry.id   2cce8b7d82569a19b80c9c3d0203fdf3
#
_cell.length_a   1.000
_cell.length_b   1.000
_cell.length_c   1.000
_cell.angle_alpha   90.00
_cell.angle_beta   90.00
_cell.angle_gamma   90.00
#
_symmetry.space_group_name_H-M   'P 1'
#
loop_
_entity.id
_entity.type
_entity.pdbx_description
1 polymer ?
#
loop_
_entity_poly.entity_id
_entity_poly.type
_entity_poly.pdbx_seq_one_letter_code
_entity_poly.pdbx_strand_id
1 'polypeptide(L)'
;MLGDGRALLIGEQITPSGERYDIQLKGSGKTPYSRGGDGRAVLGPMIREYIISEAMYGLKIPTTRSLAVVKTEEDIFRHKIQKGAVLTRIASSHIRFGTFQYASQFGGEKALKELAEYTIKRHYPNIEDDENKYLNLLNEVIKYHAYLVAKWQSVGFIHGVMNTDNMTISGETIDYGPCAFMDEYNENTVFSSIDTQGRYSYKNQPIMAEWNLCRFAETLLPLINENQDEAIKIAQDAISNFTELYYLNWMSNMRAKLGLFNEEAQDKAIIKIYLT
;
A
#
# COMPACT_ATOMS: atom_id res chain seq x y z
N MET A 1 -1.33 3.64 -17.77
CA MET A 1 -0.01 4.22 -17.47
C MET A 1 0.16 4.22 -15.97
N LEU A 2 1.17 3.54 -15.47
CA LEU A 2 1.51 3.45 -14.05
C LEU A 2 2.32 4.67 -13.63
N GLY A 3 2.29 4.99 -12.33
CA GLY A 3 3.03 6.11 -11.76
C GLY A 3 2.15 7.26 -11.25
N ASP A 4 2.73 8.09 -10.39
CA ASP A 4 1.99 9.15 -9.69
C ASP A 4 1.79 10.39 -10.59
N GLY A 5 0.54 10.63 -10.99
CA GLY A 5 0.18 11.71 -11.91
C GLY A 5 0.19 13.11 -11.31
N ARG A 6 0.40 13.25 -9.99
CA ARG A 6 0.38 14.55 -9.29
C ARG A 6 1.29 14.62 -8.07
N ALA A 7 2.19 13.66 -7.90
CA ALA A 7 3.16 13.71 -6.82
C ALA A 7 4.58 13.57 -7.37
N LEU A 8 5.46 14.44 -6.92
CA LEU A 8 6.84 14.57 -7.35
C LEU A 8 7.77 14.20 -6.21
N LEU A 9 8.62 13.20 -6.42
CA LEU A 9 9.69 12.87 -5.49
C LEU A 9 10.75 13.99 -5.53
N ILE A 10 11.02 14.60 -4.37
CA ILE A 10 12.00 15.67 -4.23
C ILE A 10 13.39 15.10 -3.92
N GLY A 11 13.43 14.05 -3.11
CA GLY A 11 14.65 13.42 -2.66
C GLY A 11 14.46 12.60 -1.41
N GLU A 12 15.57 12.31 -0.76
CA GLU A 12 15.62 11.51 0.46
C GLU A 12 16.20 12.35 1.62
N GLN A 13 15.71 12.10 2.81
CA GLN A 13 16.24 12.64 4.06
C GLN A 13 16.78 11.50 4.91
N ILE A 14 18.03 11.64 5.36
CA ILE A 14 18.62 10.76 6.37
C ILE A 14 18.51 11.46 7.72
N THR A 15 17.88 10.80 8.70
CA THR A 15 17.77 11.32 10.07
C THR A 15 19.10 11.21 10.81
N PRO A 16 19.28 11.93 11.93
CA PRO A 16 20.45 11.76 12.79
C PRO A 16 20.63 10.32 13.32
N SER A 17 19.54 9.56 13.43
CA SER A 17 19.54 8.13 13.79
C SER A 17 19.87 7.19 12.62
N GLY A 18 20.08 7.71 11.41
CA GLY A 18 20.42 6.93 10.22
C GLY A 18 19.25 6.38 9.44
N GLU A 19 18.01 6.66 9.85
CA GLU A 19 16.81 6.27 9.11
C GLU A 19 16.68 7.09 7.82
N ARG A 20 16.23 6.44 6.73
CA ARG A 20 16.06 7.05 5.43
C ARG A 20 14.59 7.18 5.07
N TYR A 21 14.19 8.38 4.70
CA TYR A 21 12.82 8.69 4.28
C TYR A 21 12.82 9.41 2.93
N ASP A 22 11.88 9.06 2.07
CA ASP A 22 11.55 9.81 0.86
C ASP A 22 10.68 11.02 1.19
N ILE A 23 10.94 12.14 0.52
CA ILE A 23 10.12 13.35 0.57
C ILE A 23 9.46 13.54 -0.79
N GLN A 24 8.13 13.59 -0.80
CA GLN A 24 7.32 13.75 -2.00
C GLN A 24 6.33 14.91 -1.85
N LEU A 25 6.20 15.73 -2.91
CA LEU A 25 5.20 16.82 -2.97
C LEU A 25 4.01 16.38 -3.81
N LYS A 26 2.84 16.23 -3.19
CA LYS A 26 1.59 15.87 -3.87
C LYS A 26 0.75 17.11 -4.17
N GLY A 27 0.37 17.29 -5.43
CA GLY A 27 -0.40 18.45 -5.89
C GLY A 27 0.44 19.63 -6.39
N SER A 28 1.77 19.46 -6.50
CA SER A 28 2.70 20.52 -6.89
C SER A 28 2.74 20.85 -8.38
N GLY A 29 2.06 20.08 -9.22
CA GLY A 29 2.01 20.31 -10.66
C GLY A 29 2.17 19.03 -11.49
N LYS A 30 2.34 19.20 -12.79
CA LYS A 30 2.45 18.10 -13.75
C LYS A 30 3.68 17.24 -13.52
N THR A 31 3.48 15.93 -13.65
CA THR A 31 4.53 14.93 -13.75
C THR A 31 4.46 14.24 -15.13
N PRO A 32 5.46 13.46 -15.54
CA PRO A 32 5.38 12.64 -16.75
C PRO A 32 4.18 11.68 -16.77
N TYR A 33 3.61 11.38 -15.60
CA TYR A 33 2.51 10.43 -15.41
C TYR A 33 1.13 11.08 -15.26
N SER A 34 1.00 12.40 -15.47
CA SER A 34 -0.26 13.15 -15.22
C SER A 34 -1.41 12.83 -16.18
N ARG A 35 -1.18 12.04 -17.24
CA ARG A 35 -2.24 11.56 -18.16
C ARG A 35 -3.12 12.69 -18.73
N GLY A 36 -2.51 13.83 -19.06
CA GLY A 36 -3.22 15.02 -19.52
C GLY A 36 -3.81 15.90 -18.41
N GLY A 37 -3.76 15.48 -17.15
CA GLY A 37 -4.17 16.28 -15.99
C GLY A 37 -3.19 17.41 -15.68
N ASP A 38 -3.62 18.34 -14.82
CA ASP A 38 -2.83 19.50 -14.37
C ASP A 38 -1.81 19.18 -13.26
N GLY A 39 -1.88 17.97 -12.66
CA GLY A 39 -1.02 17.57 -11.55
C GLY A 39 -1.28 18.33 -10.23
N ARG A 40 -2.31 19.18 -10.20
CA ARG A 40 -2.67 19.99 -9.04
C ARG A 40 -3.60 19.23 -8.09
N ALA A 41 -3.62 19.65 -6.83
CA ALA A 41 -4.55 19.17 -5.82
C ALA A 41 -5.27 20.34 -5.15
N VAL A 42 -6.52 20.11 -4.74
CA VAL A 42 -7.30 21.07 -3.98
C VAL A 42 -7.17 20.83 -2.48
N LEU A 43 -7.38 21.88 -1.67
CA LEU A 43 -7.08 21.91 -0.24
C LEU A 43 -7.78 20.78 0.56
N GLY A 44 -9.08 20.55 0.32
CA GLY A 44 -9.87 19.58 1.07
C GLY A 44 -9.27 18.16 1.04
N PRO A 45 -9.02 17.56 -0.14
CA PRO A 45 -8.36 16.27 -0.25
C PRO A 45 -6.97 16.20 0.40
N MET A 46 -6.18 17.29 0.38
CA MET A 46 -4.85 17.29 0.99
C MET A 46 -4.91 17.32 2.53
N ILE A 47 -5.82 18.10 3.09
CA ILE A 47 -6.10 18.08 4.54
C ILE A 47 -6.62 16.69 4.96
N ARG A 48 -7.50 16.10 4.16
CA ARG A 48 -8.05 14.78 4.44
C ARG A 48 -6.95 13.71 4.47
N GLU A 49 -6.06 13.70 3.48
CA GLU A 49 -4.92 12.77 3.45
C GLU A 49 -4.01 13.00 4.66
N TYR A 50 -3.74 14.25 5.03
CA TYR A 50 -2.99 14.59 6.24
C TYR A 50 -3.63 13.99 7.50
N ILE A 51 -4.91 14.26 7.73
CA ILE A 51 -5.61 13.81 8.94
C ILE A 51 -5.64 12.28 9.01
N ILE A 52 -5.95 11.60 7.90
CA ILE A 52 -6.07 10.13 7.89
C ILE A 52 -4.71 9.45 8.03
N SER A 53 -3.66 9.93 7.36
CA SER A 53 -2.33 9.35 7.52
C SER A 53 -1.82 9.46 8.95
N GLU A 54 -2.06 10.59 9.63
CA GLU A 54 -1.67 10.77 11.02
C GLU A 54 -2.57 9.96 11.99
N ALA A 55 -3.86 9.79 11.67
CA ALA A 55 -4.75 8.90 12.41
C ALA A 55 -4.29 7.43 12.31
N MET A 56 -3.92 6.96 11.12
CA MET A 56 -3.38 5.62 10.91
C MET A 56 -2.08 5.40 11.71
N TYR A 57 -1.20 6.38 11.71
CA TYR A 57 0.00 6.34 12.53
C TYR A 57 -0.32 6.26 14.02
N GLY A 58 -1.26 7.07 14.50
CA GLY A 58 -1.74 7.04 15.90
C GLY A 58 -2.35 5.68 16.29
N LEU A 59 -3.00 5.00 15.34
CA LEU A 59 -3.53 3.64 15.50
C LEU A 59 -2.45 2.55 15.37
N LYS A 60 -1.18 2.92 15.16
CA LYS A 60 -0.05 2.00 14.94
C LYS A 60 -0.25 1.09 13.72
N ILE A 61 -0.86 1.64 12.68
CA ILE A 61 -1.01 1.00 11.38
C ILE A 61 0.09 1.54 10.47
N PRO A 62 0.89 0.70 9.79
CA PRO A 62 1.94 1.15 8.89
C PRO A 62 1.39 2.09 7.82
N THR A 63 1.96 3.27 7.73
CA THR A 63 1.45 4.35 6.86
C THR A 63 2.53 5.33 6.48
N THR A 64 2.42 5.91 5.28
CA THR A 64 3.14 7.13 4.96
C THR A 64 2.69 8.26 5.88
N ARG A 65 3.58 9.24 6.12
CA ARG A 65 3.31 10.39 6.99
C ARG A 65 3.10 11.66 6.16
N SER A 66 2.44 12.62 6.77
CA SER A 66 2.22 13.94 6.19
C SER A 66 2.93 14.99 7.02
N LEU A 67 3.98 15.62 6.45
CA LEU A 67 4.75 16.65 7.15
C LEU A 67 3.99 17.98 7.21
N ALA A 68 3.43 18.40 6.08
CA ALA A 68 2.74 19.69 5.96
C ALA A 68 1.74 19.70 4.80
N VAL A 69 0.70 20.51 4.93
CA VAL A 69 -0.18 20.94 3.84
C VAL A 69 -0.06 22.45 3.70
N VAL A 70 0.35 22.90 2.52
CA VAL A 70 0.48 24.32 2.20
C VAL A 70 -0.62 24.70 1.22
N LYS A 71 -1.50 25.62 1.61
CA LYS A 71 -2.48 26.24 0.71
C LYS A 71 -1.74 27.11 -0.30
N THR A 72 -2.04 26.94 -1.59
CA THR A 72 -1.55 27.85 -2.63
C THR A 72 -2.62 28.93 -2.92
N GLU A 73 -2.19 30.06 -3.48
CA GLU A 73 -3.14 31.09 -3.90
C GLU A 73 -3.80 30.78 -5.26
N GLU A 74 -3.38 29.69 -5.91
CA GLU A 74 -3.93 29.25 -7.20
C GLU A 74 -5.38 28.77 -7.05
N ASP A 75 -6.24 29.22 -7.96
CA ASP A 75 -7.59 28.71 -8.13
C ASP A 75 -7.56 27.51 -9.08
N ILE A 76 -8.08 26.37 -8.60
CA ILE A 76 -8.13 25.13 -9.35
C ILE A 76 -9.59 24.82 -9.66
N PHE A 77 -9.89 24.68 -10.95
CA PHE A 77 -11.21 24.26 -11.37
C PHE A 77 -11.31 22.72 -11.33
N ARG A 78 -12.35 22.23 -10.64
CA ARG A 78 -12.82 20.85 -10.66
C ARG A 78 -14.30 20.87 -11.05
N HIS A 79 -15.22 20.49 -10.16
CA HIS A 79 -16.66 20.79 -10.35
C HIS A 79 -17.00 22.26 -10.03
N LYS A 80 -16.17 22.91 -9.25
CA LYS A 80 -16.21 24.32 -8.89
C LYS A 80 -14.78 24.83 -8.67
N ILE A 81 -14.64 26.16 -8.62
CA ILE A 81 -13.36 26.79 -8.26
C ILE A 81 -13.06 26.49 -6.79
N GLN A 82 -11.86 26.02 -6.52
CA GLN A 82 -11.34 25.68 -5.19
C GLN A 82 -9.89 26.14 -5.07
N LYS A 83 -9.46 26.45 -3.88
CA LYS A 83 -8.05 26.78 -3.61
C LYS A 83 -7.17 25.52 -3.71
N GLY A 84 -6.02 25.71 -4.35
CA GLY A 84 -5.00 24.70 -4.45
C GLY A 84 -4.27 24.44 -3.15
N ALA A 85 -3.64 23.28 -3.04
CA ALA A 85 -2.74 22.95 -1.95
C ALA A 85 -1.71 21.92 -2.38
N VAL A 86 -0.58 21.91 -1.68
CA VAL A 86 0.48 20.93 -1.81
C VAL A 86 0.66 20.22 -0.48
N LEU A 87 0.62 18.89 -0.50
CA LEU A 87 0.94 18.03 0.63
C LEU A 87 2.39 17.56 0.52
N THR A 88 3.17 17.71 1.59
CA THR A 88 4.47 17.07 1.74
C THR A 88 4.28 15.71 2.39
N ARG A 89 4.49 14.66 1.63
CA ARG A 89 4.39 13.26 2.07
C ARG A 89 5.78 12.73 2.42
N ILE A 90 5.88 12.00 3.51
CA ILE A 90 7.08 11.30 3.97
C ILE A 90 6.79 9.80 3.99
N ALA A 91 7.70 8.99 3.50
CA ALA A 91 7.57 7.54 3.48
C ALA A 91 8.92 6.85 3.64
N SER A 92 8.94 5.60 4.07
CA SER A 92 10.15 4.76 4.05
C SER A 92 10.67 4.61 2.62
N SER A 93 9.77 4.50 1.64
CA SER A 93 9.98 4.77 0.22
C SER A 93 8.65 4.93 -0.51
N HIS A 94 8.72 5.46 -1.75
CA HIS A 94 7.57 5.52 -2.65
C HIS A 94 7.62 4.43 -3.74
N ILE A 95 8.40 3.37 -3.53
CA ILE A 95 8.43 2.20 -4.41
C ILE A 95 7.13 1.41 -4.20
N ARG A 96 6.43 1.12 -5.30
CA ARG A 96 5.13 0.44 -5.32
C ARG A 96 5.19 -0.78 -6.23
N PHE A 97 4.21 -1.64 -6.16
CA PHE A 97 4.10 -2.76 -7.11
C PHE A 97 4.06 -2.25 -8.56
N GLY A 98 3.37 -1.13 -8.81
CA GLY A 98 3.36 -0.46 -10.11
C GLY A 98 4.74 -0.03 -10.60
N THR A 99 5.68 0.30 -9.71
CA THR A 99 7.07 0.62 -10.07
C THR A 99 7.78 -0.60 -10.66
N PHE A 100 7.58 -1.78 -10.08
CA PHE A 100 8.11 -3.04 -10.59
C PHE A 100 7.46 -3.43 -11.93
N GLN A 101 6.14 -3.24 -12.06
CA GLN A 101 5.47 -3.46 -13.35
C GLN A 101 6.02 -2.54 -14.45
N TYR A 102 6.28 -1.27 -14.11
CA TYR A 102 6.87 -0.33 -15.05
C TYR A 102 8.30 -0.75 -15.45
N ALA A 103 9.13 -1.12 -14.48
CA ALA A 103 10.49 -1.59 -14.72
C ALA A 103 10.51 -2.85 -15.59
N SER A 104 9.66 -3.83 -15.28
CA SER A 104 9.53 -5.07 -16.05
C SER A 104 9.08 -4.80 -17.50
N GLN A 105 8.10 -3.91 -17.69
CA GLN A 105 7.51 -3.67 -19.02
C GLN A 105 8.38 -2.77 -19.92
N PHE A 106 9.02 -1.76 -19.36
CA PHE A 106 9.71 -0.71 -20.11
C PHE A 106 11.21 -0.63 -19.87
N GLY A 107 11.71 -1.14 -18.74
CA GLY A 107 13.13 -1.10 -18.37
C GLY A 107 13.91 -2.36 -18.75
N GLY A 108 13.21 -3.47 -18.96
CA GLY A 108 13.80 -4.78 -19.19
C GLY A 108 14.38 -5.42 -17.91
N GLU A 109 14.94 -6.61 -18.07
CA GLU A 109 15.41 -7.44 -16.95
C GLU A 109 16.48 -6.76 -16.10
N LYS A 110 17.42 -6.04 -16.74
CA LYS A 110 18.47 -5.32 -16.03
C LYS A 110 17.91 -4.27 -15.07
N ALA A 111 17.01 -3.43 -15.54
CA ALA A 111 16.39 -2.39 -14.70
C ALA A 111 15.51 -2.99 -13.59
N LEU A 112 14.82 -4.09 -13.88
CA LEU A 112 14.05 -4.84 -12.90
C LEU A 112 14.95 -5.40 -11.79
N LYS A 113 16.09 -6.00 -12.18
CA LYS A 113 17.06 -6.54 -11.22
C LYS A 113 17.67 -5.44 -10.35
N GLU A 114 18.10 -4.33 -10.95
CA GLU A 114 18.63 -3.17 -10.20
C GLU A 114 17.59 -2.62 -9.22
N LEU A 115 16.32 -2.54 -9.62
CA LEU A 115 15.23 -2.13 -8.72
C LEU A 115 15.01 -3.11 -7.58
N ALA A 116 15.03 -4.42 -7.86
CA ALA A 116 14.85 -5.46 -6.85
C ALA A 116 16.01 -5.43 -5.83
N GLU A 117 17.25 -5.33 -6.29
CA GLU A 117 18.45 -5.23 -5.43
C GLU A 117 18.43 -3.95 -4.58
N TYR A 118 18.10 -2.81 -5.19
CA TYR A 118 17.91 -1.56 -4.43
C TYR A 118 16.82 -1.71 -3.35
N THR A 119 15.70 -2.33 -3.69
CA THR A 119 14.59 -2.56 -2.76
C THR A 119 15.00 -3.46 -1.60
N ILE A 120 15.70 -4.57 -1.89
CA ILE A 120 16.22 -5.50 -0.88
C ILE A 120 17.16 -4.76 0.07
N LYS A 121 18.19 -4.10 -0.47
CA LYS A 121 19.16 -3.35 0.32
C LYS A 121 18.52 -2.27 1.21
N ARG A 122 17.44 -1.64 0.73
CA ARG A 122 16.78 -0.55 1.45
C ARG A 122 15.82 -1.03 2.52
N HIS A 123 15.01 -2.05 2.25
CA HIS A 123 13.89 -2.47 3.09
C HIS A 123 14.09 -3.82 3.76
N TYR A 124 14.92 -4.67 3.17
CA TYR A 124 15.09 -6.08 3.57
C TYR A 124 16.56 -6.50 3.60
N PRO A 125 17.46 -5.73 4.27
CA PRO A 125 18.91 -5.99 4.21
C PRO A 125 19.31 -7.37 4.76
N ASN A 126 18.46 -7.99 5.57
CA ASN A 126 18.68 -9.32 6.12
C ASN A 126 18.61 -10.46 5.08
N ILE A 127 18.10 -10.21 3.89
CA ILE A 127 18.04 -11.18 2.78
C ILE A 127 18.99 -10.82 1.62
N GLU A 128 19.83 -9.78 1.75
CA GLU A 128 20.68 -9.28 0.65
C GLU A 128 21.64 -10.33 0.11
N ASP A 129 22.23 -11.12 1.01
CA ASP A 129 23.22 -12.15 0.68
C ASP A 129 22.61 -13.56 0.49
N ASP A 130 21.29 -13.71 0.50
CA ASP A 130 20.63 -15.00 0.33
C ASP A 130 20.58 -15.39 -1.16
N GLU A 131 20.84 -16.67 -1.46
CA GLU A 131 20.78 -17.21 -2.83
C GLU A 131 19.39 -17.06 -3.46
N ASN A 132 18.33 -17.15 -2.63
CA ASN A 132 16.94 -17.00 -3.05
C ASN A 132 16.38 -15.60 -2.74
N LYS A 133 17.21 -14.57 -2.72
CA LYS A 133 16.84 -13.22 -2.28
C LYS A 133 15.61 -12.63 -2.97
N TYR A 134 15.34 -12.96 -4.23
CA TYR A 134 14.17 -12.45 -4.96
C TYR A 134 12.87 -13.16 -4.55
N LEU A 135 12.93 -14.46 -4.29
CA LEU A 135 11.82 -15.19 -3.67
C LEU A 135 11.59 -14.71 -2.23
N ASN A 136 12.66 -14.48 -1.49
CA ASN A 136 12.57 -13.96 -0.13
C ASN A 136 12.03 -12.52 -0.10
N LEU A 137 12.32 -11.68 -1.10
CA LEU A 137 11.68 -10.38 -1.27
C LEU A 137 10.16 -10.53 -1.43
N LEU A 138 9.70 -11.47 -2.28
CA LEU A 138 8.28 -11.76 -2.42
C LEU A 138 7.66 -12.20 -1.09
N ASN A 139 8.30 -13.13 -0.37
CA ASN A 139 7.83 -13.63 0.91
C ASN A 139 7.73 -12.53 1.98
N GLU A 140 8.72 -11.65 2.08
CA GLU A 140 8.68 -10.52 3.03
C GLU A 140 7.53 -9.55 2.69
N VAL A 141 7.37 -9.20 1.41
CA VAL A 141 6.27 -8.33 0.95
C VAL A 141 4.91 -8.96 1.25
N ILE A 142 4.74 -10.29 1.06
CA ILE A 142 3.53 -11.03 1.43
C ILE A 142 3.24 -10.88 2.92
N LYS A 143 4.22 -11.09 3.80
CA LYS A 143 4.08 -10.95 5.26
C LYS A 143 3.62 -9.55 5.67
N TYR A 144 4.28 -8.51 5.12
CA TYR A 144 3.94 -7.12 5.43
C TYR A 144 2.52 -6.76 4.99
N HIS A 145 2.08 -7.21 3.80
CA HIS A 145 0.73 -6.92 3.33
C HIS A 145 -0.34 -7.74 4.06
N ALA A 146 -0.06 -8.98 4.44
CA ALA A 146 -0.94 -9.78 5.28
C ALA A 146 -1.18 -9.09 6.64
N TYR A 147 -0.12 -8.57 7.26
CA TYR A 147 -0.21 -7.78 8.49
C TYR A 147 -0.98 -6.46 8.26
N LEU A 148 -0.63 -5.69 7.23
CA LEU A 148 -1.23 -4.39 6.95
C LEU A 148 -2.74 -4.48 6.75
N VAL A 149 -3.19 -5.41 5.89
CA VAL A 149 -4.61 -5.56 5.57
C VAL A 149 -5.40 -6.10 6.76
N ALA A 150 -4.80 -6.98 7.58
CA ALA A 150 -5.40 -7.42 8.84
C ALA A 150 -5.59 -6.24 9.82
N LYS A 151 -4.65 -5.29 9.86
CA LYS A 151 -4.80 -4.04 10.64
C LYS A 151 -5.94 -3.18 10.11
N TRP A 152 -6.05 -2.96 8.79
CA TRP A 152 -7.17 -2.21 8.19
C TRP A 152 -8.52 -2.83 8.57
N GLN A 153 -8.64 -4.15 8.42
CA GLN A 153 -9.86 -4.88 8.77
C GLN A 153 -10.22 -4.73 10.26
N SER A 154 -9.21 -4.72 11.15
CA SER A 154 -9.47 -4.64 12.59
C SER A 154 -10.00 -3.28 13.06
N VAL A 155 -9.86 -2.21 12.26
CA VAL A 155 -10.34 -0.86 12.58
C VAL A 155 -11.46 -0.37 11.69
N GLY A 156 -12.00 -1.23 10.80
CA GLY A 156 -13.05 -0.85 9.86
C GLY A 156 -12.59 0.11 8.76
N PHE A 157 -11.29 0.15 8.48
CA PHE A 157 -10.74 1.01 7.43
C PHE A 157 -10.94 0.40 6.05
N ILE A 158 -11.41 1.22 5.10
CA ILE A 158 -11.57 0.88 3.69
C ILE A 158 -10.71 1.84 2.87
N HIS A 159 -9.72 1.30 2.15
CA HIS A 159 -8.81 2.09 1.32
C HIS A 159 -9.54 2.70 0.10
N GLY A 160 -10.39 1.93 -0.54
CA GLY A 160 -11.25 2.35 -1.65
C GLY A 160 -10.59 2.37 -3.03
N VAL A 161 -9.27 2.27 -3.16
CA VAL A 161 -8.55 2.14 -4.44
C VAL A 161 -7.29 1.30 -4.26
N MET A 162 -7.42 -0.01 -4.30
CA MET A 162 -6.30 -0.94 -4.12
C MET A 162 -5.79 -1.45 -5.49
N ASN A 163 -5.22 -0.55 -6.27
CA ASN A 163 -4.45 -0.92 -7.47
C ASN A 163 -2.96 -1.02 -7.14
N THR A 164 -2.14 -1.49 -8.09
CA THR A 164 -0.70 -1.68 -7.90
C THR A 164 0.08 -0.39 -7.63
N ASP A 165 -0.47 0.78 -8.01
CA ASP A 165 0.13 2.08 -7.67
C ASP A 165 -0.13 2.49 -6.20
N ASN A 166 -1.04 1.81 -5.49
CA ASN A 166 -1.39 2.08 -4.10
C ASN A 166 -0.98 0.95 -3.14
N MET A 167 -0.10 0.07 -3.60
CA MET A 167 0.50 -0.99 -2.78
C MET A 167 2.01 -0.76 -2.73
N THR A 168 2.51 -0.37 -1.56
CA THR A 168 3.92 -0.05 -1.37
C THR A 168 4.75 -1.29 -1.07
N ILE A 169 6.01 -1.30 -1.49
CA ILE A 169 6.94 -2.38 -1.14
C ILE A 169 7.25 -2.39 0.36
N SER A 170 7.24 -1.24 1.00
CA SER A 170 7.47 -1.10 2.45
C SER A 170 6.33 -1.61 3.33
N GLY A 171 5.17 -1.96 2.75
CA GLY A 171 3.98 -2.33 3.54
C GLY A 171 3.31 -1.15 4.25
N GLU A 172 3.58 0.08 3.84
CA GLU A 172 2.92 1.28 4.36
C GLU A 172 1.65 1.59 3.54
N THR A 173 0.57 1.99 4.21
CA THR A 173 -0.62 2.54 3.55
C THR A 173 -0.26 3.86 2.86
N ILE A 174 -0.67 4.03 1.62
CA ILE A 174 -0.38 5.22 0.81
C ILE A 174 -1.62 5.67 0.03
N ASP A 175 -1.67 6.97 -0.28
CA ASP A 175 -2.64 7.58 -1.21
C ASP A 175 -4.09 7.54 -0.71
N TYR A 176 -4.36 8.28 0.33
CA TYR A 176 -5.66 8.39 0.99
C TYR A 176 -6.68 9.20 0.16
N GLY A 177 -7.16 8.59 -0.92
CA GLY A 177 -8.19 9.15 -1.81
C GLY A 177 -9.60 8.99 -1.25
N PRO A 178 -10.40 8.03 -1.73
CA PRO A 178 -11.77 7.82 -1.26
C PRO A 178 -11.87 7.01 0.04
N CYS A 179 -10.78 6.73 0.73
CA CYS A 179 -10.73 5.93 1.95
C CYS A 179 -11.63 6.49 3.07
N ALA A 180 -12.14 5.62 3.92
CA ALA A 180 -12.84 6.01 5.15
C ALA A 180 -12.84 4.86 6.17
N PHE A 181 -13.19 5.17 7.42
CA PHE A 181 -13.56 4.19 8.43
C PHE A 181 -15.06 3.97 8.40
N MET A 182 -15.53 2.74 8.61
CA MET A 182 -16.96 2.44 8.74
C MET A 182 -17.51 2.98 10.06
N ASP A 183 -18.72 3.53 10.04
CA ASP A 183 -19.48 3.86 11.25
C ASP A 183 -20.16 2.61 11.81
N GLU A 184 -20.85 1.86 10.95
CA GLU A 184 -21.50 0.60 11.27
C GLU A 184 -20.86 -0.53 10.46
N TYR A 185 -20.74 -1.71 11.08
CA TYR A 185 -20.17 -2.86 10.39
C TYR A 185 -21.07 -3.30 9.23
N ASN A 186 -20.52 -3.29 8.04
CA ASN A 186 -21.12 -3.89 6.85
C ASN A 186 -20.02 -4.34 5.91
N GLU A 187 -19.92 -5.64 5.71
CA GLU A 187 -18.89 -6.24 4.87
C GLU A 187 -18.88 -5.75 3.42
N ASN A 188 -20.02 -5.25 2.92
CA ASN A 188 -20.19 -4.75 1.55
C ASN A 188 -19.97 -3.25 1.41
N THR A 189 -19.58 -2.55 2.47
CA THR A 189 -19.34 -1.09 2.43
C THR A 189 -18.27 -0.71 1.42
N VAL A 190 -18.60 0.28 0.58
CA VAL A 190 -17.75 0.87 -0.46
C VAL A 190 -17.76 2.39 -0.32
N PHE A 191 -16.60 3.02 -0.34
CA PHE A 191 -16.48 4.49 -0.28
C PHE A 191 -16.03 5.14 -1.60
N SER A 192 -15.54 4.37 -2.55
CA SER A 192 -15.14 4.88 -3.86
C SER A 192 -16.37 5.03 -4.77
N SER A 193 -16.68 6.27 -5.16
CA SER A 193 -17.82 6.55 -6.06
C SER A 193 -17.68 5.96 -7.46
N ILE A 194 -16.45 5.60 -7.86
CA ILE A 194 -16.18 4.97 -9.17
C ILE A 194 -16.20 3.44 -9.09
N ASP A 195 -16.24 2.86 -7.89
CA ASP A 195 -16.28 1.41 -7.68
C ASP A 195 -17.73 0.91 -7.62
N THR A 196 -18.36 0.85 -8.78
CA THR A 196 -19.76 0.44 -8.91
C THR A 196 -20.00 -1.05 -8.66
N GLN A 197 -18.95 -1.86 -8.70
CA GLN A 197 -19.02 -3.32 -8.53
C GLN A 197 -18.57 -3.79 -7.14
N GLY A 198 -18.15 -2.88 -6.27
CA GLY A 198 -17.65 -3.22 -4.95
C GLY A 198 -16.31 -3.97 -4.94
N ARG A 199 -15.50 -3.78 -5.99
CA ARG A 199 -14.17 -4.40 -6.08
C ARG A 199 -13.32 -4.14 -4.83
N TYR A 200 -13.43 -2.93 -4.27
CA TYR A 200 -12.68 -2.46 -3.11
C TYR A 200 -13.57 -2.35 -1.86
N SER A 201 -14.66 -3.14 -1.79
CA SER A 201 -15.46 -3.22 -0.57
C SER A 201 -14.64 -3.75 0.60
N TYR A 202 -15.10 -3.51 1.82
CA TYR A 202 -14.41 -3.94 3.04
C TYR A 202 -13.99 -5.42 2.98
N LYS A 203 -14.93 -6.33 2.70
CA LYS A 203 -14.64 -7.77 2.63
C LYS A 203 -13.67 -8.18 1.52
N ASN A 204 -13.60 -7.38 0.45
CA ASN A 204 -12.76 -7.71 -0.71
C ASN A 204 -11.31 -7.24 -0.55
N GLN A 205 -10.98 -6.46 0.49
CA GLN A 205 -9.62 -5.93 0.65
C GLN A 205 -8.54 -7.02 0.75
N PRO A 206 -8.73 -8.14 1.48
CA PRO A 206 -7.75 -9.23 1.48
C PRO A 206 -7.58 -9.87 0.09
N ILE A 207 -8.68 -10.10 -0.63
CA ILE A 207 -8.66 -10.67 -1.99
C ILE A 207 -7.93 -9.73 -2.95
N MET A 208 -8.16 -8.42 -2.81
CA MET A 208 -7.47 -7.43 -3.64
C MET A 208 -6.00 -7.28 -3.30
N ALA A 209 -5.60 -7.47 -2.04
CA ALA A 209 -4.19 -7.52 -1.66
C ALA A 209 -3.50 -8.73 -2.30
N GLU A 210 -4.09 -9.91 -2.22
CA GLU A 210 -3.57 -11.12 -2.87
C GLU A 210 -3.47 -10.96 -4.39
N TRP A 211 -4.49 -10.38 -5.03
CA TRP A 211 -4.43 -10.07 -6.46
C TRP A 211 -3.25 -9.14 -6.80
N ASN A 212 -3.01 -8.10 -5.99
CA ASN A 212 -1.88 -7.19 -6.19
C ASN A 212 -0.53 -7.90 -5.97
N LEU A 213 -0.45 -8.79 -5.00
CA LEU A 213 0.74 -9.64 -4.76
C LEU A 213 1.02 -10.53 -5.97
N CYS A 214 -0.02 -11.10 -6.61
CA CYS A 214 0.15 -11.82 -7.88
C CYS A 214 0.76 -10.91 -8.97
N ARG A 215 0.26 -9.67 -9.11
CA ARG A 215 0.82 -8.69 -10.08
C ARG A 215 2.27 -8.32 -9.78
N PHE A 216 2.64 -8.27 -8.51
CA PHE A 216 4.03 -8.07 -8.11
C PHE A 216 4.89 -9.30 -8.40
N ALA A 217 4.44 -10.49 -8.00
CA ALA A 217 5.15 -11.75 -8.23
C ALA A 217 5.44 -12.00 -9.72
N GLU A 218 4.49 -11.70 -10.61
CA GLU A 218 4.70 -11.80 -12.06
C GLU A 218 5.91 -11.00 -12.55
N THR A 219 6.19 -9.86 -11.91
CA THR A 219 7.38 -9.06 -12.29
C THR A 219 8.68 -9.73 -11.86
N LEU A 220 8.65 -10.53 -10.80
CA LEU A 220 9.85 -11.17 -10.23
C LEU A 220 10.18 -12.53 -10.85
N LEU A 221 9.28 -13.13 -11.65
CA LEU A 221 9.47 -14.47 -12.23
C LEU A 221 10.84 -14.67 -12.88
N PRO A 222 11.33 -13.77 -13.77
CA PRO A 222 12.64 -13.96 -14.42
C PRO A 222 13.83 -13.86 -13.46
N LEU A 223 13.62 -13.28 -12.26
CA LEU A 223 14.65 -13.18 -11.23
C LEU A 223 14.61 -14.36 -10.24
N ILE A 224 13.46 -15.04 -10.12
CA ILE A 224 13.27 -16.18 -9.21
C ILE A 224 13.86 -17.45 -9.83
N ASN A 225 13.58 -17.72 -11.10
CA ASN A 225 14.10 -18.90 -11.79
C ASN A 225 14.19 -18.65 -13.30
N GLU A 226 15.24 -19.18 -13.95
CA GLU A 226 15.41 -19.12 -15.41
C GLU A 226 14.34 -19.92 -16.16
N ASN A 227 13.85 -21.01 -15.56
CA ASN A 227 12.72 -21.78 -16.08
C ASN A 227 11.42 -21.13 -15.65
N GLN A 228 10.66 -20.58 -16.62
CA GLN A 228 9.42 -19.86 -16.37
C GLN A 228 8.35 -20.69 -15.66
N ASP A 229 8.18 -21.97 -16.01
CA ASP A 229 7.15 -22.82 -15.40
C ASP A 229 7.48 -23.11 -13.91
N GLU A 230 8.75 -23.32 -13.60
CA GLU A 230 9.20 -23.47 -12.21
C GLU A 230 9.09 -22.17 -11.45
N ALA A 231 9.44 -21.02 -12.04
CA ALA A 231 9.27 -19.71 -11.41
C ALA A 231 7.80 -19.42 -11.04
N ILE A 232 6.87 -19.74 -11.95
CA ILE A 232 5.42 -19.60 -11.71
C ILE A 232 4.99 -20.46 -10.52
N LYS A 233 5.41 -21.72 -10.48
CA LYS A 233 5.06 -22.64 -9.41
C LYS A 233 5.58 -22.17 -8.06
N ILE A 234 6.87 -21.79 -7.99
CA ILE A 234 7.49 -21.25 -6.78
C ILE A 234 6.75 -19.98 -6.30
N ALA A 235 6.42 -19.07 -7.21
CA ALA A 235 5.70 -17.85 -6.88
C ALA A 235 4.26 -18.12 -6.40
N GLN A 236 3.56 -19.08 -7.02
CA GLN A 236 2.22 -19.50 -6.59
C GLN A 236 2.25 -20.11 -5.19
N ASP A 237 3.22 -20.97 -4.91
CA ASP A 237 3.41 -21.56 -3.57
C ASP A 237 3.67 -20.47 -2.52
N ALA A 238 4.48 -19.48 -2.84
CA ALA A 238 4.71 -18.33 -1.95
C ALA A 238 3.43 -17.53 -1.67
N ILE A 239 2.66 -17.19 -2.71
CA ILE A 239 1.41 -16.43 -2.58
C ILE A 239 0.35 -17.19 -1.79
N SER A 240 0.28 -18.52 -1.90
CA SER A 240 -0.69 -19.33 -1.16
C SER A 240 -0.61 -19.16 0.36
N ASN A 241 0.54 -18.71 0.88
CA ASN A 241 0.72 -18.40 2.30
C ASN A 241 0.02 -17.11 2.75
N PHE A 242 -0.38 -16.23 1.82
CA PHE A 242 -0.96 -14.94 2.18
C PHE A 242 -2.23 -15.08 3.01
N THR A 243 -3.15 -15.94 2.62
CA THR A 243 -4.44 -16.14 3.29
C THR A 243 -4.25 -16.62 4.73
N GLU A 244 -3.34 -17.55 4.98
CA GLU A 244 -3.04 -18.02 6.33
C GLU A 244 -2.41 -16.92 7.18
N LEU A 245 -1.37 -16.24 6.67
CA LEU A 245 -0.72 -15.14 7.36
C LEU A 245 -1.68 -13.98 7.68
N TYR A 246 -2.55 -13.64 6.71
CA TYR A 246 -3.59 -12.64 6.94
C TYR A 246 -4.53 -13.08 8.07
N TYR A 247 -5.02 -14.31 8.03
CA TYR A 247 -5.96 -14.83 9.02
C TYR A 247 -5.35 -14.87 10.42
N LEU A 248 -4.12 -15.31 10.57
CA LEU A 248 -3.41 -15.31 11.85
C LEU A 248 -3.29 -13.89 12.42
N ASN A 249 -2.88 -12.93 11.61
CA ASN A 249 -2.79 -11.53 12.02
C ASN A 249 -4.17 -10.94 12.38
N TRP A 250 -5.20 -11.23 11.58
CA TRP A 250 -6.56 -10.77 11.83
C TRP A 250 -7.10 -11.34 13.14
N MET A 251 -6.96 -12.63 13.37
CA MET A 251 -7.37 -13.29 14.62
C MET A 251 -6.66 -12.69 15.83
N SER A 252 -5.35 -12.47 15.76
CA SER A 252 -4.58 -11.84 16.81
C SER A 252 -5.09 -10.42 17.12
N ASN A 253 -5.36 -9.60 16.10
CA ASN A 253 -5.93 -8.26 16.28
C ASN A 253 -7.33 -8.30 16.91
N MET A 254 -8.20 -9.22 16.48
CA MET A 254 -9.56 -9.35 17.00
C MET A 254 -9.57 -9.87 18.44
N ARG A 255 -8.71 -10.83 18.78
CA ARG A 255 -8.51 -11.27 20.18
C ARG A 255 -8.11 -10.10 21.07
N ALA A 256 -7.09 -9.35 20.65
CA ALA A 256 -6.63 -8.18 21.42
C ALA A 256 -7.74 -7.14 21.62
N LYS A 257 -8.57 -6.90 20.58
CA LYS A 257 -9.70 -5.97 20.63
C LYS A 257 -10.80 -6.42 21.58
N LEU A 258 -11.05 -7.73 21.69
CA LEU A 258 -12.06 -8.31 22.59
C LEU A 258 -11.52 -8.65 23.97
N GLY A 259 -10.24 -8.43 24.24
CA GLY A 259 -9.60 -8.76 25.53
C GLY A 259 -9.43 -10.28 25.74
N LEU A 260 -9.35 -11.05 24.68
CA LEU A 260 -9.07 -12.49 24.73
C LEU A 260 -7.57 -12.71 24.81
N PHE A 261 -7.06 -13.10 25.98
CA PHE A 261 -5.62 -13.21 26.23
C PHE A 261 -5.03 -14.58 25.86
N ASN A 262 -5.86 -15.62 25.82
CA ASN A 262 -5.47 -16.98 25.43
C ASN A 262 -6.03 -17.31 24.06
N GLU A 263 -5.39 -18.25 23.38
CA GLU A 263 -5.89 -18.80 22.11
C GLU A 263 -6.79 -20.02 22.41
N GLU A 264 -8.08 -19.87 22.11
CA GLU A 264 -9.09 -20.89 22.36
C GLU A 264 -9.84 -21.26 21.08
N ALA A 265 -10.28 -22.50 20.99
CA ALA A 265 -10.99 -23.00 19.81
C ALA A 265 -12.30 -22.22 19.49
N GLN A 266 -12.89 -21.62 20.53
CA GLN A 266 -14.14 -20.86 20.44
C GLN A 266 -13.95 -19.41 19.98
N ASP A 267 -12.72 -18.87 19.94
CA ASP A 267 -12.45 -17.47 19.62
C ASP A 267 -13.08 -17.04 18.29
N LYS A 268 -12.98 -17.89 17.28
CA LYS A 268 -13.58 -17.63 15.96
C LYS A 268 -15.10 -17.44 16.04
N ALA A 269 -15.80 -18.23 16.84
CA ALA A 269 -17.24 -18.12 17.02
C ALA A 269 -17.60 -16.84 17.77
N ILE A 270 -16.85 -16.48 18.81
CA ILE A 270 -17.03 -15.23 19.58
C ILE A 270 -16.83 -14.01 18.67
N ILE A 271 -15.75 -13.97 17.90
CA ILE A 271 -15.47 -12.89 16.96
C ILE A 271 -16.59 -12.77 15.91
N LYS A 272 -17.11 -13.89 15.40
CA LYS A 272 -18.21 -13.86 14.43
C LYS A 272 -19.47 -13.25 15.03
N ILE A 273 -19.83 -13.58 16.28
CA ILE A 273 -20.98 -12.98 16.97
C ILE A 273 -20.79 -11.48 17.16
N TYR A 274 -19.58 -11.04 17.46
CA TYR A 274 -19.26 -9.61 17.63
C TYR A 274 -19.44 -8.81 16.33
N LEU A 275 -19.24 -9.43 15.17
CA LEU A 275 -19.36 -8.79 13.85
C LEU A 275 -20.77 -8.89 13.22
N THR A 276 -21.74 -9.51 13.89
CA THR A 276 -23.14 -9.58 13.46
C THR A 276 -24.02 -8.58 14.20
#